data_530a18c6f7a827143a115be89ab303a3
#
_entry.id   530a18c6f7a827143a115be89ab303a3
#
_cell.length_a   1.000
_cell.length_b   1.000
_cell.length_c   1.000
_cell.angle_alpha   90.00
_cell.angle_beta   90.00
_cell.angle_gamma   90.00
#
_symmetry.space_group_name_H-M   'P 1'
#
loop_
_entity.id
_entity.type
_entity.pdbx_description
1 polymer ?
#
loop_
_entity_poly.entity_id
_entity_poly.type
_entity_poly.pdbx_seq_one_letter_code
_entity_poly.pdbx_strand_id
1 'polypeptide(L)'
;MKKVIALGGSNSKKSINKALATYAANQVENAEITIIDLNDFELPLYGIDHETDLGIPENATKLNDLIESSDGLIISLAEHNGSYSTAFKNVYDWLSRIDKKVWKNKPMLLMATSPGARGGASVLQTAKAGFPFLGGNIIADFSLPSFYDNFSKEGIVNEELNAAFNQKIVLFQRALNE
;
A
#
# COMPACT_ATOMS: atom_id res chain seq x y z
N MET A 1 20.40 -3.92 -7.01
CA MET A 1 18.99 -4.03 -7.43
C MET A 1 18.16 -3.30 -6.36
N LYS A 2 17.23 -2.46 -6.75
CA LYS A 2 16.39 -1.72 -5.80
C LYS A 2 15.38 -2.68 -5.15
N LYS A 3 15.10 -2.49 -3.86
CA LYS A 3 14.13 -3.30 -3.11
C LYS A 3 12.79 -2.59 -3.05
N VAL A 4 11.74 -3.20 -3.55
CA VAL A 4 10.40 -2.63 -3.55
C VAL A 4 9.44 -3.51 -2.77
N ILE A 5 8.73 -2.90 -1.82
CA ILE A 5 7.62 -3.54 -1.11
C ILE A 5 6.31 -3.24 -1.80
N ALA A 6 5.50 -4.27 -1.98
CA ALA A 6 4.11 -4.13 -2.43
C ALA A 6 3.14 -4.63 -1.35
N LEU A 7 2.19 -3.79 -0.98
CA LEU A 7 1.24 -4.02 0.11
C LEU A 7 -0.20 -3.77 -0.34
N GLY A 8 -1.07 -4.75 -0.16
CA GLY A 8 -2.51 -4.56 -0.22
C GLY A 8 -3.08 -4.24 1.16
N GLY A 9 -3.74 -3.10 1.30
CA GLY A 9 -4.32 -2.63 2.57
C GLY A 9 -5.58 -3.38 3.00
N SER A 10 -5.52 -4.72 3.03
CA SER A 10 -6.64 -5.61 3.37
C SER A 10 -6.12 -6.94 3.92
N ASN A 11 -6.86 -7.54 4.84
CA ASN A 11 -6.62 -8.90 5.33
C ASN A 11 -7.50 -9.96 4.63
N SER A 12 -8.18 -9.60 3.55
CA SER A 12 -8.91 -10.59 2.74
C SER A 12 -7.93 -11.54 2.06
N LYS A 13 -8.14 -12.85 2.19
CA LYS A 13 -7.35 -13.87 1.48
C LYS A 13 -7.44 -13.74 -0.05
N LYS A 14 -8.53 -13.12 -0.55
CA LYS A 14 -8.76 -12.80 -1.96
C LYS A 14 -8.73 -11.30 -2.20
N SER A 15 -7.80 -10.59 -1.57
CA SER A 15 -7.70 -9.14 -1.66
C SER A 15 -7.43 -8.68 -3.09
N ILE A 16 -8.37 -7.94 -3.66
CA ILE A 16 -8.21 -7.27 -4.97
C ILE A 16 -7.15 -6.17 -4.92
N ASN A 17 -6.95 -5.55 -3.76
CA ASN A 17 -5.90 -4.55 -3.56
C ASN A 17 -4.51 -5.20 -3.49
N LYS A 18 -4.37 -6.40 -2.89
CA LYS A 18 -3.12 -7.17 -2.98
C LYS A 18 -2.84 -7.58 -4.43
N ALA A 19 -3.85 -8.00 -5.17
CA ALA A 19 -3.69 -8.33 -6.59
C ALA A 19 -3.20 -7.12 -7.40
N LEU A 20 -3.80 -5.94 -7.22
CA LEU A 20 -3.39 -4.73 -7.91
C LEU A 20 -1.97 -4.28 -7.51
N ALA A 21 -1.63 -4.32 -6.22
CA ALA A 21 -0.28 -3.99 -5.74
C ALA A 21 0.78 -4.95 -6.29
N THR A 22 0.48 -6.25 -6.33
CA THR A 22 1.36 -7.29 -6.92
C THR A 22 1.55 -7.06 -8.41
N TYR A 23 0.47 -6.78 -9.13
CA TYR A 23 0.54 -6.47 -10.56
C TYR A 23 1.44 -5.25 -10.82
N ALA A 24 1.24 -4.17 -10.06
CA ALA A 24 2.04 -2.97 -10.18
C ALA A 24 3.54 -3.22 -9.89
N ALA A 25 3.83 -3.99 -8.86
CA ALA A 25 5.21 -4.32 -8.50
C ALA A 25 5.94 -5.12 -9.59
N ASN A 26 5.23 -6.03 -10.25
CA ASN A 26 5.78 -6.83 -11.35
C ASN A 26 6.05 -6.02 -12.63
N GLN A 27 5.58 -4.77 -12.73
CA GLN A 27 5.92 -3.85 -13.82
C GLN A 27 7.19 -3.03 -13.53
N VAL A 28 7.74 -3.11 -12.31
CA VAL A 28 8.95 -2.37 -11.94
C VAL A 28 10.18 -3.12 -12.40
N GLU A 29 10.97 -2.49 -13.27
CA GLU A 29 12.16 -3.11 -13.83
C GLU A 29 13.35 -3.08 -12.86
N ASN A 30 14.19 -4.10 -12.90
CA ASN A 30 15.43 -4.20 -12.12
C ASN A 30 15.25 -4.03 -10.61
N ALA A 31 14.14 -4.51 -10.06
CA ALA A 31 13.82 -4.48 -8.64
C ALA A 31 13.66 -5.89 -8.05
N GLU A 32 14.03 -6.01 -6.78
CA GLU A 32 13.69 -7.13 -5.92
C GLU A 32 12.34 -6.83 -5.26
N ILE A 33 11.33 -7.63 -5.54
CA ILE A 33 9.96 -7.39 -5.07
C ILE A 33 9.66 -8.26 -3.84
N THR A 34 9.19 -7.61 -2.77
CA THR A 34 8.61 -8.28 -1.61
C THR A 34 7.12 -7.96 -1.51
N ILE A 35 6.28 -8.97 -1.63
CA ILE A 35 4.83 -8.82 -1.46
C ILE A 35 4.49 -9.05 0.01
N ILE A 36 3.86 -8.06 0.63
CA ILE A 36 3.38 -8.13 2.01
C ILE A 36 1.91 -8.58 2.01
N ASP A 37 1.64 -9.64 2.76
CA ASP A 37 0.28 -10.03 3.15
C ASP A 37 0.05 -9.65 4.61
N LEU A 38 -0.96 -8.84 4.90
CA LEU A 38 -1.26 -8.42 6.27
C LEU A 38 -1.64 -9.59 7.18
N ASN A 39 -2.07 -10.73 6.62
CA ASN A 39 -2.34 -11.94 7.39
C ASN A 39 -1.08 -12.56 8.01
N ASP A 40 0.10 -12.28 7.46
CA ASP A 40 1.38 -12.77 8.00
C ASP A 40 1.89 -11.89 9.16
N PHE A 41 1.25 -10.74 9.40
CA PHE A 41 1.60 -9.76 10.42
C PHE A 41 0.43 -9.51 11.36
N GLU A 42 -0.07 -10.58 11.98
CA GLU A 42 -1.16 -10.48 12.95
C GLU A 42 -0.75 -9.59 14.12
N LEU A 43 -1.60 -8.59 14.41
CA LEU A 43 -1.40 -7.59 15.45
C LEU A 43 -2.65 -7.49 16.32
N PRO A 44 -2.50 -7.36 17.64
CA PRO A 44 -3.63 -7.00 18.48
C PRO A 44 -4.18 -5.64 18.08
N LEU A 45 -5.46 -5.39 18.35
CA LEU A 45 -6.02 -4.07 18.12
C LEU A 45 -5.25 -3.04 18.95
N TYR A 46 -4.77 -1.99 18.29
CA TYR A 46 -4.02 -0.94 18.96
C TYR A 46 -4.88 -0.26 20.06
N GLY A 47 -4.27 -0.09 21.19
CA GLY A 47 -4.78 0.70 22.29
C GLY A 47 -3.62 1.13 23.18
N ILE A 48 -3.71 2.33 23.77
CA ILE A 48 -2.63 2.88 24.60
C ILE A 48 -2.33 2.00 25.84
N ASP A 49 -3.34 1.37 26.40
CA ASP A 49 -3.16 0.48 27.55
C ASP A 49 -2.41 -0.79 27.12
N HIS A 50 -2.74 -1.34 25.95
CA HIS A 50 -2.03 -2.49 25.40
C HIS A 50 -0.54 -2.18 25.13
N GLU A 51 -0.27 -1.02 24.54
CA GLU A 51 1.11 -0.57 24.31
C GLU A 51 1.88 -0.40 25.63
N THR A 52 1.23 0.16 26.64
CA THR A 52 1.82 0.41 27.96
C THR A 52 2.14 -0.90 28.70
N ASP A 53 1.24 -1.87 28.64
CA ASP A 53 1.34 -3.12 29.40
C ASP A 53 2.24 -4.16 28.70
N LEU A 54 2.18 -4.25 27.37
CA LEU A 54 2.82 -5.31 26.59
C LEU A 54 3.90 -4.82 25.59
N GLY A 55 3.98 -3.50 25.39
CA GLY A 55 4.94 -2.91 24.46
C GLY A 55 4.54 -3.05 22.99
N ILE A 56 5.49 -2.82 22.10
CA ILE A 56 5.31 -2.92 20.65
C ILE A 56 5.32 -4.39 20.22
N PRO A 57 4.30 -4.88 19.50
CA PRO A 57 4.28 -6.25 19.02
C PRO A 57 5.42 -6.53 18.03
N GLU A 58 5.99 -7.74 18.12
CA GLU A 58 7.10 -8.17 17.26
C GLU A 58 6.78 -8.06 15.76
N ASN A 59 5.55 -8.40 15.36
CA ASN A 59 5.13 -8.29 13.95
C ASN A 59 5.07 -6.83 13.46
N ALA A 60 4.80 -5.87 14.33
CA ALA A 60 4.89 -4.45 13.96
C ALA A 60 6.33 -4.03 13.71
N THR A 61 7.26 -4.47 14.55
CA THR A 61 8.70 -4.24 14.37
C THR A 61 9.20 -4.88 13.07
N LYS A 62 8.87 -6.15 12.82
CA LYS A 62 9.24 -6.84 11.56
C LYS A 62 8.75 -6.08 10.31
N LEU A 63 7.52 -5.59 10.33
CA LEU A 63 6.96 -4.83 9.19
C LEU A 63 7.65 -3.47 9.04
N ASN A 64 7.93 -2.77 10.14
CA ASN A 64 8.71 -1.54 10.12
C ASN A 64 10.09 -1.75 9.50
N ASP A 65 10.80 -2.82 9.88
CA ASP A 65 12.15 -3.13 9.38
C ASP A 65 12.15 -3.46 7.89
N LEU A 66 11.11 -4.16 7.40
CA LEU A 66 10.90 -4.38 5.98
C LEU A 66 10.73 -3.05 5.22
N ILE A 67 9.87 -2.16 5.72
CA ILE A 67 9.68 -0.83 5.12
C ILE A 67 10.99 -0.03 5.14
N GLU A 68 11.71 -0.04 6.24
CA GLU A 68 12.96 0.71 6.39
C GLU A 68 14.04 0.20 5.43
N SER A 69 14.16 -1.11 5.25
CA SER A 69 15.15 -1.74 4.36
C SER A 69 14.80 -1.65 2.87
N SER A 70 13.60 -1.17 2.51
CA SER A 70 13.19 -0.99 1.12
C SER A 70 13.70 0.31 0.52
N ASP A 71 13.70 0.39 -0.82
CA ASP A 71 14.00 1.61 -1.58
C ASP A 71 12.72 2.29 -2.08
N GLY A 72 11.60 1.58 -2.17
CA GLY A 72 10.33 2.12 -2.64
C GLY A 72 9.12 1.30 -2.19
N LEU A 73 7.95 1.93 -2.21
CA LEU A 73 6.70 1.39 -1.71
C LEU A 73 5.60 1.44 -2.76
N ILE A 74 4.89 0.34 -2.93
CA ILE A 74 3.66 0.25 -3.74
C ILE A 74 2.54 -0.18 -2.81
N ILE A 75 1.58 0.70 -2.57
CA ILE A 75 0.48 0.46 -1.63
C ILE A 75 -0.84 0.59 -2.37
N SER A 76 -1.69 -0.43 -2.27
CA SER A 76 -3.07 -0.39 -2.78
C SER A 76 -4.07 -0.58 -1.64
N LEU A 77 -4.93 0.40 -1.42
CA LEU A 77 -5.81 0.49 -0.26
C LEU A 77 -7.20 -0.04 -0.54
N ALA A 78 -7.69 -0.90 0.34
CA ALA A 78 -9.11 -1.25 0.39
C ALA A 78 -9.90 -0.13 1.06
N GLU A 79 -11.07 0.19 0.50
CA GLU A 79 -12.00 1.14 1.08
C GLU A 79 -13.09 0.41 1.86
N HIS A 80 -13.20 0.71 3.14
CA HIS A 80 -14.29 0.26 4.02
C HIS A 80 -14.98 1.50 4.60
N ASN A 81 -16.25 1.69 4.25
CA ASN A 81 -17.04 2.85 4.70
C ASN A 81 -16.34 4.20 4.45
N GLY A 82 -15.74 4.37 3.27
CA GLY A 82 -15.08 5.61 2.86
C GLY A 82 -13.69 5.84 3.48
N SER A 83 -13.13 4.85 4.19
CA SER A 83 -11.84 4.96 4.87
C SER A 83 -10.99 3.70 4.73
N TYR A 84 -9.88 3.60 5.46
CA TYR A 84 -9.03 2.41 5.51
C TYR A 84 -9.80 1.17 5.99
N SER A 85 -9.38 -0.01 5.56
CA SER A 85 -9.77 -1.25 6.24
C SER A 85 -9.27 -1.22 7.68
N THR A 86 -9.99 -1.84 8.61
CA THR A 86 -9.56 -1.95 10.01
C THR A 86 -8.19 -2.61 10.13
N ALA A 87 -7.91 -3.64 9.33
CA ALA A 87 -6.63 -4.32 9.33
C ALA A 87 -5.48 -3.38 8.95
N PHE A 88 -5.62 -2.59 7.89
CA PHE A 88 -4.59 -1.63 7.49
C PHE A 88 -4.46 -0.50 8.52
N LYS A 89 -5.59 0.07 9.00
CA LYS A 89 -5.55 1.14 10.01
C LYS A 89 -4.84 0.68 11.28
N ASN A 90 -5.10 -0.54 11.73
CA ASN A 90 -4.44 -1.12 12.90
C ASN A 90 -2.91 -1.24 12.72
N VAL A 91 -2.48 -1.76 11.57
CA VAL A 91 -1.06 -1.81 11.20
C VAL A 91 -0.44 -0.41 11.19
N TYR A 92 -1.11 0.54 10.56
CA TYR A 92 -0.65 1.93 10.44
C TYR A 92 -0.53 2.61 11.81
N ASP A 93 -1.46 2.35 12.72
CA ASP A 93 -1.40 2.85 14.09
C ASP A 93 -0.20 2.28 14.84
N TRP A 94 0.03 0.97 14.80
CA TRP A 94 1.19 0.35 15.43
C TRP A 94 2.52 0.85 14.87
N LEU A 95 2.65 0.95 13.55
CA LEU A 95 3.86 1.46 12.90
C LEU A 95 4.18 2.89 13.34
N SER A 96 3.17 3.74 13.52
CA SER A 96 3.36 5.12 13.97
C SER A 96 3.85 5.25 15.42
N ARG A 97 3.78 4.16 16.20
CA ARG A 97 4.33 4.09 17.56
C ARG A 97 5.82 3.77 17.56
N ILE A 98 6.31 3.08 16.51
CA ILE A 98 7.73 2.76 16.34
C ILE A 98 8.47 3.98 15.80
N ASP A 99 7.97 4.57 14.73
CA ASP A 99 8.55 5.74 14.08
C ASP A 99 7.46 6.66 13.54
N LYS A 100 7.58 7.96 13.84
CA LYS A 100 6.68 8.98 13.29
C LYS A 100 6.78 9.12 11.77
N LYS A 101 7.90 8.73 11.17
CA LYS A 101 8.09 8.64 9.72
C LYS A 101 7.81 7.23 9.22
N VAL A 102 6.58 6.77 9.36
CA VAL A 102 6.14 5.42 8.99
C VAL A 102 6.64 5.01 7.61
N TRP A 103 6.53 5.91 6.62
CA TRP A 103 6.86 5.64 5.22
C TRP A 103 8.32 5.98 4.85
N LYS A 104 9.14 6.40 5.83
CA LYS A 104 10.60 6.60 5.72
C LYS A 104 11.02 7.53 4.56
N ASN A 105 10.13 8.39 4.10
CA ASN A 105 10.31 9.26 2.91
C ASN A 105 10.64 8.49 1.61
N LYS A 106 10.31 7.19 1.55
CA LYS A 106 10.55 6.38 0.35
C LYS A 106 9.62 6.80 -0.79
N PRO A 107 10.09 6.78 -2.05
CA PRO A 107 9.20 6.93 -3.21
C PRO A 107 8.02 5.96 -3.09
N MET A 108 6.82 6.48 -3.30
CA MET A 108 5.59 5.70 -3.14
C MET A 108 4.68 5.82 -4.36
N LEU A 109 4.23 4.68 -4.87
CA LEU A 109 3.06 4.56 -5.73
C LEU A 109 1.87 4.18 -4.85
N LEU A 110 0.94 5.12 -4.69
CA LEU A 110 -0.24 4.95 -3.85
C LEU A 110 -1.47 4.65 -4.71
N MET A 111 -2.13 3.54 -4.44
CA MET A 111 -3.27 3.09 -5.23
C MET A 111 -4.46 2.71 -4.36
N ALA A 112 -5.61 2.61 -4.99
CA ALA A 112 -6.80 1.98 -4.43
C ALA A 112 -7.60 1.30 -5.53
N THR A 113 -8.38 0.29 -5.16
CA THR A 113 -9.41 -0.29 -6.01
C THR A 113 -10.58 -0.78 -5.18
N SER A 114 -11.72 -0.88 -5.81
CA SER A 114 -12.93 -1.47 -5.23
C SER A 114 -13.78 -2.14 -6.33
N PRO A 115 -14.74 -3.01 -5.96
CA PRO A 115 -15.70 -3.54 -6.94
C PRO A 115 -16.58 -2.46 -7.57
N GLY A 116 -16.76 -1.33 -6.90
CA GLY A 116 -17.62 -0.22 -7.37
C GLY A 116 -16.90 0.76 -8.30
N ALA A 117 -17.70 1.58 -8.99
CA ALA A 117 -17.23 2.56 -9.97
C ALA A 117 -16.35 3.68 -9.38
N ARG A 118 -16.35 3.87 -8.05
CA ARG A 118 -15.50 4.88 -7.38
C ARG A 118 -14.06 4.42 -7.13
N GLY A 119 -13.76 3.12 -7.31
CA GLY A 119 -12.40 2.60 -7.24
C GLY A 119 -11.62 2.87 -5.95
N GLY A 120 -12.31 3.05 -4.81
CA GLY A 120 -11.65 3.42 -3.55
C GLY A 120 -11.21 4.88 -3.48
N ALA A 121 -11.86 5.78 -4.20
CA ALA A 121 -11.46 7.19 -4.28
C ALA A 121 -11.41 7.90 -2.93
N SER A 122 -12.32 7.57 -1.99
CA SER A 122 -12.36 8.23 -0.67
C SER A 122 -11.15 7.85 0.19
N VAL A 123 -10.81 6.57 0.26
CA VAL A 123 -9.64 6.11 1.02
C VAL A 123 -8.34 6.62 0.41
N LEU A 124 -8.28 6.69 -0.93
CA LEU A 124 -7.13 7.24 -1.64
C LEU A 124 -6.90 8.72 -1.28
N GLN A 125 -7.95 9.53 -1.28
CA GLN A 125 -7.87 10.93 -0.87
C GLN A 125 -7.47 11.08 0.60
N THR A 126 -8.01 10.25 1.49
CA THR A 126 -7.63 10.23 2.91
C THR A 126 -6.13 9.94 3.08
N ALA A 127 -5.60 8.96 2.36
CA ALA A 127 -4.19 8.60 2.41
C ALA A 127 -3.30 9.70 1.80
N LYS A 128 -3.70 10.27 0.67
CA LYS A 128 -2.98 11.41 0.05
C LYS A 128 -2.86 12.61 0.99
N ALA A 129 -3.88 12.87 1.78
CA ALA A 129 -3.87 13.94 2.78
C ALA A 129 -3.03 13.59 4.02
N GLY A 130 -3.07 12.33 4.49
CA GLY A 130 -2.47 11.93 5.75
C GLY A 130 -1.04 11.40 5.67
N PHE A 131 -0.69 10.62 4.66
CA PHE A 131 0.61 9.96 4.56
C PHE A 131 1.81 10.92 4.55
N PRO A 132 1.75 12.10 3.90
CA PRO A 132 2.86 13.05 3.94
C PRO A 132 3.28 13.49 5.34
N PHE A 133 2.34 13.59 6.30
CA PHE A 133 2.65 13.92 7.69
C PHE A 133 3.49 12.83 8.39
N LEU A 134 3.42 11.59 7.90
CA LEU A 134 4.17 10.44 8.42
C LEU A 134 5.25 9.95 7.44
N GLY A 135 5.83 10.86 6.66
CA GLY A 135 6.93 10.57 5.75
C GLY A 135 6.52 9.89 4.45
N GLY A 136 5.27 10.04 4.01
CA GLY A 136 4.81 9.55 2.71
C GLY A 136 5.29 10.43 1.57
N ASN A 137 6.19 9.93 0.74
CA ASN A 137 6.65 10.59 -0.49
C ASN A 137 5.89 10.03 -1.70
N ILE A 138 4.65 10.49 -1.89
CA ILE A 138 3.75 10.01 -2.93
C ILE A 138 4.17 10.59 -4.27
N ILE A 139 4.82 9.78 -5.10
CA ILE A 139 5.30 10.15 -6.45
C ILE A 139 4.15 10.11 -7.45
N ALA A 140 3.28 9.13 -7.32
CA ALA A 140 2.13 8.96 -8.18
C ALA A 140 0.98 8.28 -7.42
N ASP A 141 -0.23 8.54 -7.87
CA ASP A 141 -1.42 7.86 -7.36
C ASP A 141 -2.31 7.34 -8.50
N PHE A 142 -3.04 6.26 -8.22
CA PHE A 142 -3.92 5.62 -9.19
C PHE A 142 -5.11 4.95 -8.49
N SER A 143 -6.30 5.18 -9.04
CA SER A 143 -7.54 4.48 -8.65
C SER A 143 -8.01 3.59 -9.79
N LEU A 144 -8.24 2.31 -9.51
CA LEU A 144 -8.83 1.37 -10.47
C LEU A 144 -10.31 1.17 -10.12
N PRO A 145 -11.25 1.74 -10.88
CA PRO A 145 -12.68 1.54 -10.67
C PRO A 145 -13.11 0.14 -11.14
N SER A 146 -14.23 -0.35 -10.58
CA SER A 146 -14.92 -1.56 -11.03
C SER A 146 -13.95 -2.71 -11.27
N PHE A 147 -13.22 -3.12 -10.23
CA PHE A 147 -12.09 -4.06 -10.34
C PHE A 147 -12.39 -5.27 -11.22
N TYR A 148 -13.54 -5.92 -11.01
CA TYR A 148 -13.85 -7.16 -11.72
C TYR A 148 -14.16 -6.96 -13.21
N ASP A 149 -14.51 -5.75 -13.64
CA ASP A 149 -14.72 -5.40 -15.05
C ASP A 149 -13.42 -4.96 -15.73
N ASN A 150 -12.49 -4.39 -14.97
CA ASN A 150 -11.30 -3.73 -15.49
C ASN A 150 -9.98 -4.46 -15.19
N PHE A 151 -10.02 -5.60 -14.47
CA PHE A 151 -8.81 -6.35 -14.11
C PHE A 151 -8.99 -7.85 -14.37
N SER A 152 -8.03 -8.45 -15.04
CA SER A 152 -7.94 -9.89 -15.31
C SER A 152 -6.64 -10.49 -14.77
N LYS A 153 -6.40 -11.77 -15.04
CA LYS A 153 -5.11 -12.43 -14.74
C LYS A 153 -3.93 -11.80 -15.51
N GLU A 154 -4.21 -11.16 -16.64
CA GLU A 154 -3.21 -10.51 -17.50
C GLU A 154 -2.98 -9.05 -17.13
N GLY A 155 -3.78 -8.49 -16.19
CA GLY A 155 -3.67 -7.12 -15.71
C GLY A 155 -4.89 -6.26 -16.03
N ILE A 156 -4.67 -4.95 -16.20
CA ILE A 156 -5.74 -3.97 -16.47
C ILE A 156 -6.17 -4.10 -17.93
N VAL A 157 -7.44 -4.46 -18.14
CA VAL A 157 -8.00 -4.77 -19.48
C VAL A 157 -8.56 -3.54 -20.21
N ASN A 158 -8.93 -2.50 -19.49
CA ASN A 158 -9.39 -1.25 -20.11
C ASN A 158 -8.17 -0.44 -20.59
N GLU A 159 -8.15 -0.10 -21.88
CA GLU A 159 -7.00 0.55 -22.53
C GLU A 159 -6.66 1.92 -21.93
N GLU A 160 -7.66 2.77 -21.65
CA GLU A 160 -7.44 4.09 -21.05
C GLU A 160 -6.88 3.98 -19.63
N LEU A 161 -7.46 3.10 -18.81
CA LEU A 161 -7.00 2.86 -17.45
C LEU A 161 -5.59 2.26 -17.44
N ASN A 162 -5.30 1.35 -18.37
CA ASN A 162 -3.97 0.75 -18.50
C ASN A 162 -2.92 1.79 -18.95
N ALA A 163 -3.26 2.66 -19.89
CA ALA A 163 -2.36 3.75 -20.31
C ALA A 163 -2.08 4.73 -19.16
N ALA A 164 -3.12 5.12 -18.40
CA ALA A 164 -2.97 5.96 -17.23
C ALA A 164 -2.12 5.30 -16.14
N PHE A 165 -2.36 4.01 -15.87
CA PHE A 165 -1.57 3.22 -14.93
C PHE A 165 -0.09 3.15 -15.32
N ASN A 166 0.22 2.84 -16.58
CA ASN A 166 1.59 2.74 -17.08
C ASN A 166 2.36 4.06 -16.91
N GLN A 167 1.70 5.21 -17.09
CA GLN A 167 2.32 6.50 -16.78
C GLN A 167 2.73 6.62 -15.30
N LYS A 168 1.92 6.08 -14.38
CA LYS A 168 2.24 6.10 -12.93
C LYS A 168 3.42 5.17 -12.60
N ILE A 169 3.50 4.02 -13.25
CA ILE A 169 4.65 3.11 -13.13
C ILE A 169 5.93 3.80 -13.60
N VAL A 170 5.90 4.48 -14.75
CA VAL A 170 7.07 5.22 -15.27
C VAL A 170 7.54 6.30 -14.30
N LEU A 171 6.61 7.07 -13.71
CA LEU A 171 6.96 8.09 -12.71
C LEU A 171 7.60 7.47 -11.47
N PHE A 172 7.01 6.39 -10.95
CA PHE A 172 7.54 5.66 -9.80
C PHE A 172 8.93 5.06 -10.09
N GLN A 173 9.09 4.39 -11.23
CA GLN A 173 10.37 3.81 -11.67
C GLN A 173 11.47 4.87 -11.75
N ARG A 174 11.16 6.05 -12.26
CA ARG A 174 12.11 7.17 -12.34
C ARG A 174 12.55 7.61 -10.95
N ALA A 175 11.60 7.89 -10.06
CA ALA A 175 11.89 8.32 -8.69
C ALA A 175 12.63 7.25 -7.86
N LEU A 176 12.40 5.96 -8.16
CA LEU A 176 13.11 4.85 -7.53
C LEU A 176 14.59 4.81 -7.89
N ASN A 177 14.96 5.32 -9.07
CA ASN A 177 16.33 5.30 -9.60
C ASN A 177 17.12 6.60 -9.31
N GLU A 178 16.45 7.64 -8.89
CA GLU A 178 17.08 8.88 -8.40
C GLU A 178 17.64 8.69 -6.99
#